data_61eb44d071006dcdbcc08982fd24c605
#
_entry.id   61eb44d071006dcdbcc08982fd24c605
#
_cell.length_a   1.000
_cell.length_b   1.000
_cell.length_c   1.000
_cell.angle_alpha   90.00
_cell.angle_beta   90.00
_cell.angle_gamma   90.00
#
_symmetry.space_group_name_H-M   'P 1'
#
loop_
_entity.id
_entity.type
_entity.pdbx_description
1 polymer ?
#
loop_
_entity_poly.entity_id
_entity_poly.type
_entity_poly.pdbx_seq_one_letter_code
_entity_poly.pdbx_strand_id
1 'polypeptide(L)'
;TLLLAGLAMFTACTDDRDSNPTVQQPSTFELNMPALGGGVYDLANTDSIRLTYEQPDYGYTAPVKYYAQISVSGTWNDATSAEADDATYIEMDGSVTVCEFGAAADLVNKAIMKLGNYTDPSQLPAEGISLYVRMRARLNAGYECYSNVIELSVAPYYVALVSAAPELWYLIGSCIGDGSWGSEVGTGVIPLSPVEGAKYDDVTGKGELTYTGYFPSDKGFKIVRVPGEWDDQWGADGGDFNKPRLKDADGEGSDFYVPASGYYKISLN
;
A
#
# COMPACT_ATOMS: atom_id res chain seq x y z
N THR A 1 59.15 48.97 24.73
CA THR A 1 57.78 48.74 24.23
C THR A 1 57.66 47.30 23.73
N LEU A 2 57.06 46.38 24.55
CA LEU A 2 56.86 44.99 24.21
C LEU A 2 55.46 44.86 23.57
N LEU A 3 55.42 44.45 22.34
CA LEU A 3 54.14 44.09 21.64
C LEU A 3 53.88 42.61 21.92
N LEU A 4 52.84 42.33 22.73
CA LEU A 4 52.35 40.97 22.98
C LEU A 4 51.29 40.62 21.85
N ALA A 5 51.69 39.81 20.91
CA ALA A 5 50.75 39.28 19.92
C ALA A 5 49.99 38.11 20.53
N GLY A 6 48.69 38.32 20.83
CA GLY A 6 47.82 37.28 21.29
C GLY A 6 47.42 36.37 20.11
N LEU A 7 47.85 35.11 20.14
CA LEU A 7 47.46 34.06 19.22
C LEU A 7 46.07 33.53 19.68
N ALA A 8 45.01 33.98 19.05
CA ALA A 8 43.67 33.38 19.23
C ALA A 8 43.63 32.01 18.55
N MET A 9 43.74 30.95 19.34
CA MET A 9 43.46 29.60 18.86
C MET A 9 41.95 29.48 18.68
N PHE A 10 41.50 29.51 17.42
CA PHE A 10 40.19 29.02 17.05
C PHE A 10 40.24 27.50 17.16
N THR A 11 39.73 26.95 18.27
CA THR A 11 39.32 25.54 18.29
C THR A 11 38.09 25.43 17.39
N ALA A 12 38.31 25.09 16.13
CA ALA A 12 37.23 24.59 15.30
C ALA A 12 36.70 23.34 16.01
N CYS A 13 35.44 23.40 16.48
CA CYS A 13 34.71 22.19 16.78
C CYS A 13 34.67 21.39 15.48
N THR A 14 35.44 20.32 15.42
CA THR A 14 35.21 19.29 14.43
C THR A 14 33.84 18.74 14.73
N ASP A 15 32.90 19.11 13.89
CA ASP A 15 31.55 18.56 13.90
C ASP A 15 31.72 17.05 13.68
N ASP A 16 31.57 16.31 14.76
CA ASP A 16 31.75 14.85 14.75
C ASP A 16 30.54 14.23 14.02
N ARG A 17 30.60 14.33 12.68
CA ARG A 17 29.56 13.75 11.80
C ARG A 17 29.69 12.23 11.68
N ASP A 18 30.77 11.65 12.19
CA ASP A 18 31.02 10.21 12.15
C ASP A 18 30.05 9.42 13.07
N SER A 19 29.39 10.11 14.00
CA SER A 19 28.38 9.52 14.88
C SER A 19 26.94 9.67 14.39
N ASN A 20 26.69 10.35 13.27
CA ASN A 20 25.35 10.45 12.71
C ASN A 20 24.93 9.10 12.13
N PRO A 21 23.78 8.54 12.55
CA PRO A 21 23.30 7.30 11.98
C PRO A 21 23.01 7.49 10.49
N THR A 22 23.61 6.65 9.67
CA THR A 22 23.40 6.61 8.22
C THR A 22 22.45 5.48 7.90
N VAL A 23 21.53 5.72 6.94
CA VAL A 23 20.64 4.67 6.45
C VAL A 23 21.48 3.57 5.81
N GLN A 24 21.27 2.35 6.27
CA GLN A 24 21.87 1.13 5.69
C GLN A 24 20.77 0.35 4.98
N GLN A 25 21.15 -0.35 3.92
CA GLN A 25 20.24 -1.26 3.22
C GLN A 25 20.42 -2.67 3.79
N PRO A 26 19.46 -3.19 4.59
CA PRO A 26 19.53 -4.57 5.07
C PRO A 26 19.35 -5.53 3.90
N SER A 27 20.06 -6.66 3.94
CA SER A 27 19.94 -7.69 2.90
C SER A 27 18.70 -8.56 3.10
N THR A 28 18.35 -8.82 4.36
CA THR A 28 17.21 -9.66 4.76
C THR A 28 16.89 -9.45 6.24
N PHE A 29 15.81 -10.06 6.72
CA PHE A 29 15.45 -10.18 8.14
C PHE A 29 14.72 -11.51 8.36
N GLU A 30 14.54 -11.94 9.61
CA GLU A 30 13.99 -13.25 9.91
C GLU A 30 12.46 -13.18 10.09
N LEU A 31 11.76 -14.00 9.29
CA LEU A 31 10.36 -14.38 9.50
C LEU A 31 10.35 -15.71 10.25
N ASN A 32 9.73 -15.71 11.43
CA ASN A 32 9.65 -16.91 12.27
C ASN A 32 8.61 -17.89 11.75
N MET A 33 8.90 -19.17 11.88
CA MET A 33 7.89 -20.21 11.65
C MET A 33 6.78 -20.05 12.70
N PRO A 34 5.49 -19.93 12.31
CA PRO A 34 4.38 -19.88 13.26
C PRO A 34 4.29 -21.14 14.11
N ALA A 35 3.71 -21.02 15.30
CA ALA A 35 3.64 -22.13 16.27
C ALA A 35 2.98 -23.41 15.73
N LEU A 36 2.04 -23.28 14.80
CA LEU A 36 1.37 -24.39 14.11
C LEU A 36 1.98 -24.72 12.76
N GLY A 37 3.15 -24.17 12.43
CA GLY A 37 3.78 -24.32 11.11
C GLY A 37 4.19 -25.75 10.75
N GLY A 38 4.26 -26.67 11.72
CA GLY A 38 4.46 -28.10 11.48
C GLY A 38 3.17 -28.90 11.23
N GLY A 39 2.01 -28.27 11.27
CA GLY A 39 0.70 -28.86 11.00
C GLY A 39 0.06 -28.28 9.74
N VAL A 40 -1.19 -28.64 9.49
CA VAL A 40 -1.99 -28.10 8.40
C VAL A 40 -2.94 -27.04 8.94
N TYR A 41 -2.90 -25.85 8.39
CA TYR A 41 -3.88 -24.80 8.69
C TYR A 41 -5.16 -25.06 7.90
N ASP A 42 -6.23 -25.42 8.58
CA ASP A 42 -7.57 -25.47 8.00
C ASP A 42 -8.12 -24.04 7.87
N LEU A 43 -8.07 -23.48 6.66
CA LEU A 43 -8.44 -22.10 6.43
C LEU A 43 -9.93 -21.83 6.63
N ALA A 44 -10.79 -22.87 6.57
CA ALA A 44 -12.21 -22.71 6.87
C ALA A 44 -12.50 -22.55 8.37
N ASN A 45 -11.59 -23.03 9.24
CA ASN A 45 -11.72 -23.01 10.70
C ASN A 45 -10.62 -22.19 11.38
N THR A 46 -9.87 -21.40 10.64
CA THR A 46 -8.82 -20.52 11.14
C THR A 46 -9.25 -19.06 10.92
N ASP A 47 -9.15 -18.21 11.94
CA ASP A 47 -9.43 -16.78 11.81
C ASP A 47 -8.28 -16.05 11.10
N SER A 48 -7.04 -16.32 11.55
CA SER A 48 -5.85 -15.70 10.99
C SER A 48 -4.59 -16.53 11.21
N ILE A 49 -3.61 -16.39 10.32
CA ILE A 49 -2.26 -16.92 10.49
C ILE A 49 -1.42 -15.79 11.08
N ARG A 50 -0.92 -15.99 12.29
CA ARG A 50 -0.09 -15.01 12.98
C ARG A 50 1.37 -15.16 12.55
N LEU A 51 1.88 -14.13 11.89
CA LEU A 51 3.27 -14.03 11.44
C LEU A 51 4.04 -13.11 12.39
N THR A 52 5.18 -13.58 12.89
CA THR A 52 6.10 -12.76 13.71
C THR A 52 7.47 -12.73 13.06
N TYR A 53 8.15 -11.61 13.16
CA TYR A 53 9.42 -11.41 12.47
C TYR A 53 10.29 -10.40 13.19
N GLU A 54 11.58 -10.37 12.83
CA GLU A 54 12.52 -9.41 13.35
C GLU A 54 12.40 -8.08 12.58
N GLN A 55 12.83 -7.00 13.23
CA GLN A 55 12.96 -5.71 12.55
C GLN A 55 14.29 -5.71 11.77
N PRO A 56 14.28 -5.42 10.47
CA PRO A 56 15.52 -5.26 9.71
C PRO A 56 16.33 -4.07 10.21
N ASP A 57 17.65 -4.21 10.22
CA ASP A 57 18.55 -3.16 10.67
C ASP A 57 18.87 -2.16 9.54
N TYR A 58 18.25 -1.00 9.60
CA TYR A 58 18.52 0.12 8.70
C TYR A 58 19.63 1.06 9.21
N GLY A 59 20.41 0.65 10.24
CA GLY A 59 21.47 1.46 10.85
C GLY A 59 20.98 2.44 11.92
N TYR A 60 19.67 2.60 12.10
CA TYR A 60 19.04 3.39 13.14
C TYR A 60 17.59 2.96 13.37
N THR A 61 17.03 3.35 14.51
CA THR A 61 15.62 3.09 14.82
C THR A 61 14.72 3.97 13.96
N ALA A 62 13.91 3.35 13.12
CA ALA A 62 12.96 4.05 12.25
C ALA A 62 11.64 3.29 12.15
N PRO A 63 10.53 3.98 11.89
CA PRO A 63 9.26 3.31 11.61
C PRO A 63 9.35 2.59 10.27
N VAL A 64 9.18 1.27 10.30
CA VAL A 64 9.19 0.41 9.12
C VAL A 64 7.79 -0.10 8.88
N LYS A 65 7.32 -0.09 7.64
CA LYS A 65 6.07 -0.73 7.22
C LYS A 65 6.35 -2.14 6.75
N TYR A 66 5.53 -3.08 7.19
CA TYR A 66 5.63 -4.49 6.84
C TYR A 66 4.41 -4.94 6.07
N TYR A 67 4.63 -5.72 5.02
CA TYR A 67 3.62 -6.28 4.14
C TYR A 67 3.84 -7.78 4.05
N ALA A 68 2.79 -8.56 4.17
CA ALA A 68 2.87 -10.01 3.96
C ALA A 68 2.67 -10.33 2.48
N GLN A 69 3.53 -11.18 1.93
CA GLN A 69 3.43 -11.69 0.58
C GLN A 69 3.27 -13.20 0.60
N ILE A 70 2.39 -13.72 -0.22
CA ILE A 70 2.11 -15.16 -0.31
C ILE A 70 2.21 -15.65 -1.75
N SER A 71 2.65 -16.88 -1.92
CA SER A 71 2.76 -17.58 -3.20
C SER A 71 2.39 -19.05 -3.03
N VAL A 72 1.79 -19.66 -4.04
CA VAL A 72 1.53 -21.11 -4.09
C VAL A 72 2.61 -21.86 -4.87
N SER A 73 3.46 -21.17 -5.60
CA SER A 73 4.56 -21.73 -6.38
C SER A 73 5.94 -21.55 -5.75
N GLY A 74 6.05 -20.73 -4.69
CA GLY A 74 7.32 -20.34 -4.09
C GLY A 74 8.16 -19.40 -4.96
N THR A 75 7.59 -18.87 -6.05
CA THR A 75 8.22 -17.85 -6.91
C THR A 75 7.64 -16.47 -6.63
N TRP A 76 8.42 -15.42 -6.92
CA TRP A 76 8.12 -14.05 -6.51
C TRP A 76 8.32 -13.07 -7.69
N ASN A 77 7.65 -13.37 -8.80
CA ASN A 77 7.70 -12.54 -9.99
C ASN A 77 6.53 -11.56 -9.97
N ASP A 78 6.83 -10.30 -10.19
CA ASP A 78 5.82 -9.27 -10.43
C ASP A 78 5.07 -9.58 -11.73
N ALA A 79 3.89 -9.01 -11.87
CA ALA A 79 3.17 -9.04 -13.14
C ALA A 79 4.03 -8.41 -14.25
N THR A 80 3.98 -8.98 -15.46
CA THR A 80 4.77 -8.50 -16.60
C THR A 80 4.34 -7.13 -17.11
N SER A 81 3.12 -6.72 -16.78
CA SER A 81 2.60 -5.36 -16.97
C SER A 81 1.51 -5.07 -15.94
N ALA A 82 1.08 -3.81 -15.84
CA ALA A 82 -0.02 -3.43 -14.94
C ALA A 82 -1.36 -4.12 -15.30
N GLU A 83 -1.51 -4.53 -16.55
CA GLU A 83 -2.70 -5.22 -17.05
C GLU A 83 -2.55 -6.75 -17.04
N ALA A 84 -1.35 -7.28 -16.78
CA ALA A 84 -1.12 -8.72 -16.75
C ALA A 84 -1.51 -9.31 -15.39
N ASP A 85 -2.17 -10.47 -15.42
CA ASP A 85 -2.54 -11.22 -14.23
C ASP A 85 -1.67 -12.49 -14.11
N ASP A 86 -0.34 -12.27 -14.24
CA ASP A 86 0.66 -13.35 -14.27
C ASP A 86 1.67 -13.24 -13.12
N ALA A 87 1.40 -12.38 -12.14
CA ALA A 87 2.17 -12.35 -10.90
C ALA A 87 2.11 -13.70 -10.19
N THR A 88 3.26 -14.15 -9.67
CA THR A 88 3.34 -15.46 -8.97
C THR A 88 3.13 -15.36 -7.47
N TYR A 89 2.85 -14.18 -6.98
CA TYR A 89 2.56 -13.91 -5.58
C TYR A 89 1.47 -12.83 -5.44
N ILE A 90 0.89 -12.75 -4.26
CA ILE A 90 -0.02 -11.66 -3.86
C ILE A 90 0.55 -11.02 -2.59
N GLU A 91 0.65 -9.70 -2.57
CA GLU A 91 0.85 -8.92 -1.38
C GLU A 91 -0.50 -8.70 -0.71
N MET A 92 -0.60 -9.14 0.56
CA MET A 92 -1.82 -9.01 1.34
C MET A 92 -2.13 -7.55 1.61
N ASP A 93 -3.41 -7.21 1.61
CA ASP A 93 -3.86 -5.85 1.90
C ASP A 93 -3.46 -5.38 3.31
N GLY A 94 -3.13 -4.10 3.39
CA GLY A 94 -2.74 -3.46 4.62
C GLY A 94 -1.25 -3.56 4.93
N SER A 95 -0.81 -2.73 5.86
CA SER A 95 0.55 -2.74 6.38
C SER A 95 0.54 -2.51 7.89
N VAL A 96 1.53 -3.03 8.57
CA VAL A 96 1.72 -2.83 10.01
C VAL A 96 3.09 -2.23 10.29
N THR A 97 3.25 -1.57 11.43
CA THR A 97 4.52 -0.99 11.88
C THR A 97 5.15 -1.75 13.05
N VAL A 98 4.50 -2.83 13.47
CA VAL A 98 4.98 -3.74 14.53
C VAL A 98 5.48 -5.04 13.91
N CYS A 99 6.33 -5.79 14.61
CA CYS A 99 6.89 -7.04 14.11
C CYS A 99 5.92 -8.25 14.26
N GLU A 100 4.66 -8.00 13.95
CA GLU A 100 3.60 -9.00 13.96
C GLU A 100 2.55 -8.63 12.91
N PHE A 101 2.15 -9.61 12.09
CA PHE A 101 1.12 -9.46 11.07
C PHE A 101 0.11 -10.61 11.20
N GLY A 102 -1.18 -10.28 11.29
CA GLY A 102 -2.26 -11.26 11.26
C GLY A 102 -2.79 -11.40 9.84
N ALA A 103 -2.40 -12.46 9.14
CA ALA A 103 -2.95 -12.75 7.81
C ALA A 103 -4.33 -13.39 7.98
N ALA A 104 -5.40 -12.67 7.65
CA ALA A 104 -6.78 -13.17 7.74
C ALA A 104 -6.95 -14.40 6.83
N ALA A 105 -7.44 -15.50 7.39
CA ALA A 105 -7.46 -16.78 6.68
C ALA A 105 -8.38 -16.78 5.46
N ASP A 106 -9.46 -16.01 5.48
CA ASP A 106 -10.35 -15.84 4.33
C ASP A 106 -9.67 -15.10 3.17
N LEU A 107 -8.84 -14.08 3.46
CA LEU A 107 -8.06 -13.37 2.46
C LEU A 107 -6.94 -14.23 1.90
N VAL A 108 -6.25 -14.99 2.76
CA VAL A 108 -5.27 -15.99 2.34
C VAL A 108 -5.92 -17.02 1.42
N ASN A 109 -7.10 -17.51 1.79
CA ASN A 109 -7.85 -18.47 0.97
C ASN A 109 -8.24 -17.91 -0.40
N LYS A 110 -8.73 -16.68 -0.46
CA LYS A 110 -9.06 -16.01 -1.73
C LYS A 110 -7.81 -15.82 -2.61
N ALA A 111 -6.70 -15.43 -2.00
CA ALA A 111 -5.44 -15.29 -2.73
C ALA A 111 -4.92 -16.63 -3.28
N ILE A 112 -5.12 -17.73 -2.54
CA ILE A 112 -4.82 -19.08 -3.02
C ILE A 112 -5.72 -19.44 -4.21
N MET A 113 -7.02 -19.15 -4.15
CA MET A 113 -7.93 -19.36 -5.28
C MET A 113 -7.45 -18.64 -6.55
N LYS A 114 -7.02 -17.40 -6.38
CA LYS A 114 -6.50 -16.57 -7.48
C LYS A 114 -5.17 -17.10 -8.02
N LEU A 115 -4.18 -17.29 -7.18
CA LEU A 115 -2.84 -17.77 -7.57
C LEU A 115 -2.84 -19.18 -8.17
N GLY A 116 -3.72 -20.05 -7.69
CA GLY A 116 -3.88 -21.41 -8.18
C GLY A 116 -4.84 -21.51 -9.37
N ASN A 117 -5.48 -20.41 -9.74
CA ASN A 117 -6.53 -20.36 -10.77
C ASN A 117 -7.63 -21.43 -10.55
N TYR A 118 -8.04 -21.61 -9.28
CA TYR A 118 -9.07 -22.59 -8.92
C TYR A 118 -10.46 -22.01 -9.20
N THR A 119 -11.08 -22.48 -10.27
CA THR A 119 -12.39 -22.02 -10.73
C THR A 119 -13.53 -23.00 -10.41
N ASP A 120 -13.18 -24.19 -9.92
CA ASP A 120 -14.13 -25.26 -9.58
C ASP A 120 -13.67 -26.01 -8.32
N PRO A 121 -14.59 -26.43 -7.42
CA PRO A 121 -14.24 -27.17 -6.21
C PRO A 121 -13.41 -28.43 -6.44
N SER A 122 -13.60 -29.11 -7.56
CA SER A 122 -12.88 -30.36 -7.89
C SER A 122 -11.38 -30.15 -8.20
N GLN A 123 -10.95 -28.92 -8.44
CA GLN A 123 -9.56 -28.57 -8.70
C GLN A 123 -8.72 -28.46 -7.42
N LEU A 124 -9.37 -28.32 -6.26
CA LEU A 124 -8.66 -28.21 -5.00
C LEU A 124 -8.05 -29.54 -4.58
N PRO A 125 -6.75 -29.58 -4.22
CA PRO A 125 -6.13 -30.78 -3.70
C PRO A 125 -6.74 -31.21 -2.36
N ALA A 126 -7.10 -32.47 -2.24
CA ALA A 126 -7.71 -33.03 -1.02
C ALA A 126 -6.77 -33.04 0.19
N GLU A 127 -5.45 -33.08 -0.04
CA GLU A 127 -4.42 -33.18 1.01
C GLU A 127 -3.85 -31.84 1.45
N GLY A 128 -4.43 -30.73 0.94
CA GLY A 128 -3.91 -29.39 1.17
C GLY A 128 -2.80 -29.01 0.17
N ILE A 129 -2.27 -27.81 0.33
CA ILE A 129 -1.23 -27.23 -0.53
C ILE A 129 -0.12 -26.59 0.28
N SER A 130 1.04 -26.42 -0.33
CA SER A 130 2.10 -25.57 0.19
C SER A 130 1.79 -24.11 -0.05
N LEU A 131 1.85 -23.30 0.99
CA LEU A 131 1.77 -21.86 0.95
C LEU A 131 3.12 -21.28 1.35
N TYR A 132 3.75 -20.56 0.45
CA TYR A 132 5.00 -19.87 0.71
C TYR A 132 4.71 -18.45 1.16
N VAL A 133 5.35 -18.03 2.24
CA VAL A 133 5.13 -16.72 2.85
C VAL A 133 6.46 -16.02 3.05
N ARG A 134 6.52 -14.74 2.71
CA ARG A 134 7.60 -13.83 3.09
C ARG A 134 7.04 -12.48 3.52
N MET A 135 7.83 -11.72 4.23
CA MET A 135 7.51 -10.34 4.58
C MET A 135 8.35 -9.38 3.75
N ARG A 136 7.75 -8.31 3.29
CA ARG A 136 8.44 -7.15 2.73
C ARG A 136 8.46 -6.04 3.78
N ALA A 137 9.64 -5.55 4.11
CA ALA A 137 9.85 -4.42 4.99
C ALA A 137 10.24 -3.20 4.16
N ARG A 138 9.58 -2.07 4.41
CA ARG A 138 9.80 -0.82 3.68
C ARG A 138 9.96 0.35 4.65
N LEU A 139 11.11 0.99 4.61
CA LEU A 139 11.34 2.24 5.33
C LEU A 139 10.77 3.44 4.55
N ASN A 140 11.13 3.53 3.26
CA ASN A 140 10.62 4.50 2.28
C ASN A 140 10.89 3.99 0.86
N ALA A 141 10.53 4.78 -0.16
CA ALA A 141 10.86 4.43 -1.54
C ALA A 141 12.38 4.32 -1.74
N GLY A 142 12.87 3.12 -2.03
CA GLY A 142 14.29 2.82 -2.25
C GLY A 142 14.97 2.09 -1.09
N TYR A 143 14.32 1.92 0.06
CA TYR A 143 14.85 1.15 1.19
C TYR A 143 13.88 0.03 1.56
N GLU A 144 13.90 -1.04 0.78
CA GLU A 144 13.08 -2.23 0.96
C GLU A 144 13.96 -3.46 1.12
N CYS A 145 13.53 -4.40 1.95
CA CYS A 145 14.12 -5.73 2.03
C CYS A 145 13.06 -6.79 2.28
N TYR A 146 13.43 -8.04 2.04
CA TYR A 146 12.54 -9.19 2.18
C TYR A 146 13.08 -10.13 3.24
N SER A 147 12.18 -10.78 3.97
CA SER A 147 12.53 -11.85 4.90
C SER A 147 12.96 -13.12 4.15
N ASN A 148 13.44 -14.11 4.92
CA ASN A 148 13.41 -15.49 4.47
C ASN A 148 11.97 -15.90 4.09
N VAL A 149 11.87 -16.94 3.27
CA VAL A 149 10.59 -17.57 2.93
C VAL A 149 10.34 -18.72 3.92
N ILE A 150 9.12 -18.80 4.43
CA ILE A 150 8.63 -19.97 5.16
C ILE A 150 7.61 -20.72 4.31
N GLU A 151 7.52 -22.02 4.48
CA GLU A 151 6.54 -22.88 3.84
C GLU A 151 5.55 -23.40 4.89
N LEU A 152 4.26 -23.21 4.64
CA LEU A 152 3.16 -23.67 5.48
C LEU A 152 2.31 -24.65 4.69
N SER A 153 1.81 -25.69 5.36
CA SER A 153 0.75 -26.52 4.80
C SER A 153 -0.60 -25.93 5.13
N VAL A 154 -1.43 -25.72 4.13
CA VAL A 154 -2.77 -25.17 4.30
C VAL A 154 -3.82 -26.04 3.60
N ALA A 155 -4.99 -26.18 4.19
CA ALA A 155 -6.16 -26.79 3.58
C ALA A 155 -7.11 -25.68 3.17
N PRO A 156 -7.11 -25.25 1.89
CA PRO A 156 -8.01 -24.25 1.38
C PRO A 156 -9.40 -24.84 1.16
N TYR A 157 -10.40 -23.96 1.11
CA TYR A 157 -11.77 -24.31 0.73
C TYR A 157 -12.17 -23.51 -0.51
N TYR A 158 -13.03 -24.11 -1.33
CA TYR A 158 -13.48 -23.43 -2.53
C TYR A 158 -14.36 -22.21 -2.19
N VAL A 159 -14.00 -21.09 -2.74
CA VAL A 159 -14.82 -19.90 -2.80
C VAL A 159 -14.76 -19.36 -4.22
N ALA A 160 -15.91 -19.17 -4.84
CA ALA A 160 -15.94 -18.48 -6.12
C ALA A 160 -15.45 -17.05 -5.93
N LEU A 161 -14.41 -16.67 -6.66
CA LEU A 161 -13.95 -15.29 -6.70
C LEU A 161 -15.03 -14.49 -7.42
N VAL A 162 -15.86 -13.82 -6.64
CA VAL A 162 -16.86 -12.90 -7.21
C VAL A 162 -16.08 -11.66 -7.63
N SER A 163 -16.20 -11.30 -8.91
CA SER A 163 -15.65 -10.04 -9.39
C SER A 163 -16.25 -8.90 -8.58
N ALA A 164 -15.42 -8.20 -7.80
CA ALA A 164 -15.86 -7.01 -7.10
C ALA A 164 -16.15 -5.92 -8.13
N ALA A 165 -17.24 -5.16 -7.92
CA ALA A 165 -17.45 -3.96 -8.70
C ALA A 165 -16.28 -2.98 -8.43
N PRO A 166 -15.84 -2.21 -9.44
CA PRO A 166 -14.82 -1.18 -9.23
C PRO A 166 -15.17 -0.27 -8.05
N GLU A 167 -14.20 0.04 -7.22
CA GLU A 167 -14.39 1.03 -6.14
C GLU A 167 -14.89 2.35 -6.73
N LEU A 168 -15.78 3.02 -6.00
CA LEU A 168 -16.27 4.33 -6.37
C LEU A 168 -15.53 5.39 -5.58
N TRP A 169 -15.01 6.38 -6.28
CA TRP A 169 -14.45 7.59 -5.72
C TRP A 169 -15.07 8.81 -6.40
N TYR A 170 -15.13 9.92 -5.72
CA TYR A 170 -15.86 11.10 -6.16
C TYR A 170 -14.99 12.34 -6.06
N LEU A 171 -15.07 13.20 -7.06
CA LEU A 171 -14.57 14.57 -6.99
C LEU A 171 -15.58 15.44 -6.25
N ILE A 172 -15.08 16.28 -5.34
CA ILE A 172 -15.85 17.26 -4.59
C ILE A 172 -15.04 18.56 -4.51
N GLY A 173 -15.68 19.71 -4.63
CA GLY A 173 -14.95 20.95 -4.56
C GLY A 173 -15.66 22.15 -5.15
N SER A 174 -15.05 23.33 -4.99
CA SER A 174 -15.62 24.59 -5.51
C SER A 174 -15.60 24.70 -7.04
N CYS A 175 -14.89 23.79 -7.72
CA CYS A 175 -14.90 23.66 -9.19
C CYS A 175 -15.64 22.40 -9.68
N ILE A 176 -16.26 21.65 -8.77
CA ILE A 176 -16.93 20.39 -9.09
C ILE A 176 -18.45 20.56 -8.91
N GLY A 177 -19.21 20.07 -9.89
CA GLY A 177 -20.66 20.17 -9.85
C GLY A 177 -21.13 21.63 -9.70
N ASP A 178 -21.98 21.88 -8.69
CA ASP A 178 -22.47 23.21 -8.35
C ASP A 178 -21.49 24.06 -7.52
N GLY A 179 -20.35 23.51 -7.15
CA GLY A 179 -19.32 24.17 -6.34
C GLY A 179 -19.65 24.30 -4.85
N SER A 180 -20.69 23.64 -4.37
CA SER A 180 -21.21 23.77 -2.99
C SER A 180 -20.45 22.97 -1.95
N TRP A 181 -19.55 22.05 -2.35
CA TRP A 181 -18.98 21.02 -1.49
C TRP A 181 -20.05 20.09 -0.87
N GLY A 182 -21.20 20.03 -1.51
CA GLY A 182 -22.32 19.19 -1.08
C GLY A 182 -22.11 17.72 -1.42
N SER A 183 -22.81 16.83 -0.71
CA SER A 183 -22.69 15.38 -0.83
C SER A 183 -23.64 14.75 -1.86
N GLU A 184 -24.48 15.55 -2.54
CA GLU A 184 -25.44 15.04 -3.51
C GLU A 184 -24.73 14.61 -4.80
N VAL A 185 -24.84 13.33 -5.15
CA VAL A 185 -24.20 12.75 -6.33
C VAL A 185 -24.81 13.33 -7.61
N GLY A 186 -23.96 13.79 -8.51
CA GLY A 186 -24.35 14.44 -9.75
C GLY A 186 -24.56 15.95 -9.64
N THR A 187 -24.67 16.49 -8.42
CA THR A 187 -24.81 17.92 -8.15
C THR A 187 -23.59 18.46 -7.39
N GLY A 188 -23.36 18.00 -6.16
CA GLY A 188 -22.24 18.43 -5.32
C GLY A 188 -20.98 17.61 -5.49
N VAL A 189 -21.13 16.32 -5.79
CA VAL A 189 -20.02 15.39 -6.06
C VAL A 189 -20.21 14.71 -7.40
N ILE A 190 -19.09 14.46 -8.09
CA ILE A 190 -19.09 13.80 -9.41
C ILE A 190 -18.25 12.53 -9.31
N PRO A 191 -18.77 11.35 -9.68
CA PRO A 191 -18.00 10.11 -9.64
C PRO A 191 -16.86 10.13 -10.66
N LEU A 192 -15.71 9.58 -10.26
CA LEU A 192 -14.69 9.14 -11.22
C LEU A 192 -15.20 7.88 -11.90
N SER A 193 -14.94 7.78 -13.20
CA SER A 193 -15.36 6.63 -14.00
C SER A 193 -14.24 5.60 -14.12
N PRO A 194 -14.53 4.30 -14.07
CA PRO A 194 -13.60 3.26 -14.44
C PRO A 194 -13.04 3.50 -15.85
N VAL A 195 -11.76 3.21 -16.04
CA VAL A 195 -11.12 3.30 -17.36
C VAL A 195 -11.51 2.08 -18.18
N GLU A 196 -12.07 2.30 -19.36
CA GLU A 196 -12.46 1.22 -20.27
C GLU A 196 -11.23 0.40 -20.70
N GLY A 197 -11.30 -0.91 -20.54
CA GLY A 197 -10.22 -1.85 -20.86
C GLY A 197 -9.11 -1.94 -19.81
N ALA A 198 -9.13 -1.12 -18.77
CA ALA A 198 -8.23 -1.28 -17.65
C ALA A 198 -8.61 -2.51 -16.81
N LYS A 199 -7.61 -3.22 -16.30
CA LYS A 199 -7.83 -4.30 -15.34
C LYS A 199 -8.10 -3.73 -13.96
N TYR A 200 -9.08 -4.30 -13.30
CA TYR A 200 -9.36 -4.08 -11.89
C TYR A 200 -8.99 -5.35 -11.13
N ASP A 201 -8.57 -5.18 -9.88
CA ASP A 201 -8.43 -6.30 -8.97
C ASP A 201 -9.82 -6.88 -8.69
N ASP A 202 -10.06 -8.09 -9.17
CA ASP A 202 -11.36 -8.76 -9.08
C ASP A 202 -11.77 -9.09 -7.62
N VAL A 203 -10.81 -9.06 -6.69
CA VAL A 203 -11.04 -9.33 -5.27
C VAL A 203 -11.36 -8.04 -4.52
N THR A 204 -10.65 -6.95 -4.81
CA THR A 204 -10.75 -5.69 -4.07
C THR A 204 -11.57 -4.62 -4.78
N GLY A 205 -11.78 -4.76 -6.10
CA GLY A 205 -12.41 -3.75 -6.93
C GLY A 205 -11.53 -2.53 -7.22
N LYS A 206 -10.26 -2.55 -6.78
CA LYS A 206 -9.30 -1.46 -7.03
C LYS A 206 -8.84 -1.44 -8.48
N GLY A 207 -8.60 -0.26 -9.00
CA GLY A 207 -8.14 -0.06 -10.36
C GLY A 207 -8.13 1.42 -10.74
N GLU A 208 -7.77 1.72 -11.97
CA GLU A 208 -7.69 3.10 -12.43
C GLU A 208 -9.08 3.71 -12.63
N LEU A 209 -9.35 4.80 -11.94
CA LEU A 209 -10.52 5.65 -12.12
C LEU A 209 -10.11 6.97 -12.74
N THR A 210 -10.96 7.57 -13.55
CA THR A 210 -10.65 8.82 -14.24
C THR A 210 -11.82 9.77 -14.30
N TYR A 211 -11.49 11.07 -14.37
CA TYR A 211 -12.43 12.12 -14.72
C TYR A 211 -11.71 13.14 -15.59
N THR A 212 -12.39 13.64 -16.64
CA THR A 212 -11.86 14.71 -17.48
C THR A 212 -12.83 15.88 -17.46
N GLY A 213 -12.32 17.06 -17.09
CA GLY A 213 -13.13 18.26 -16.98
C GLY A 213 -12.30 19.54 -16.98
N TYR A 214 -13.00 20.67 -16.97
CA TYR A 214 -12.39 21.99 -16.85
C TYR A 214 -12.20 22.36 -15.38
N PHE A 215 -10.98 22.76 -15.01
CA PHE A 215 -10.63 23.14 -13.65
C PHE A 215 -10.09 24.59 -13.67
N PRO A 216 -10.76 25.53 -12.99
CA PRO A 216 -10.21 26.85 -12.72
C PRO A 216 -9.07 26.77 -11.70
N SER A 217 -8.01 27.54 -11.89
CA SER A 217 -6.84 27.52 -11.00
C SER A 217 -7.06 28.18 -9.63
N ASP A 218 -8.12 28.97 -9.49
CA ASP A 218 -8.53 29.65 -8.27
C ASP A 218 -9.55 28.85 -7.42
N LYS A 219 -9.93 27.66 -7.88
CA LYS A 219 -10.93 26.81 -7.22
C LYS A 219 -10.36 25.46 -6.88
N GLY A 220 -10.54 25.04 -5.63
CA GLY A 220 -10.01 23.79 -5.11
C GLY A 220 -10.99 22.62 -5.22
N PHE A 221 -10.42 21.41 -5.16
CA PHE A 221 -11.17 20.16 -5.08
C PHE A 221 -10.44 19.13 -4.24
N LYS A 222 -11.14 18.09 -3.85
CA LYS A 222 -10.62 16.86 -3.22
C LYS A 222 -11.23 15.64 -3.89
N ILE A 223 -10.71 14.47 -3.57
CA ILE A 223 -11.29 13.18 -3.98
C ILE A 223 -11.72 12.48 -2.70
N VAL A 224 -12.98 12.05 -2.62
CA VAL A 224 -13.55 11.36 -1.45
C VAL A 224 -14.11 10.01 -1.86
N ARG A 225 -14.05 9.04 -0.95
CA ARG A 225 -14.59 7.71 -1.18
C ARG A 225 -16.10 7.66 -1.00
N VAL A 226 -16.60 8.31 0.05
CA VAL A 226 -18.02 8.34 0.38
C VAL A 226 -18.50 9.80 0.40
N PRO A 227 -19.51 10.15 -0.42
CA PRO A 227 -20.09 11.48 -0.41
C PRO A 227 -20.58 11.88 0.98
N GLY A 228 -20.09 13.01 1.47
CA GLY A 228 -20.44 13.53 2.82
C GLY A 228 -19.55 13.01 3.95
N GLU A 229 -18.64 12.09 3.69
CA GLU A 229 -17.65 11.61 4.66
C GLU A 229 -16.26 12.09 4.26
N TRP A 230 -15.44 12.42 5.28
CA TRP A 230 -14.11 13.00 5.08
C TRP A 230 -12.99 12.12 5.64
N ASP A 231 -13.29 10.87 5.96
CA ASP A 231 -12.29 9.95 6.53
C ASP A 231 -11.39 9.38 5.43
N ASP A 232 -11.97 8.93 4.33
CA ASP A 232 -11.23 8.47 3.16
C ASP A 232 -11.21 9.57 2.09
N GLN A 233 -10.16 10.40 2.09
CA GLN A 233 -10.02 11.50 1.13
C GLN A 233 -8.58 11.68 0.67
N TRP A 234 -8.43 12.09 -0.58
CA TRP A 234 -7.17 12.55 -1.15
C TRP A 234 -7.16 14.07 -1.27
N GLY A 235 -6.04 14.67 -0.88
CA GLY A 235 -5.73 16.09 -1.05
C GLY A 235 -4.28 16.29 -1.46
N ALA A 236 -3.86 17.54 -1.61
CA ALA A 236 -2.49 17.92 -1.96
C ALA A 236 -1.60 17.97 -0.71
N ASP A 237 -0.47 17.25 -0.71
CA ASP A 237 0.51 17.33 0.37
C ASP A 237 1.26 18.67 0.30
N GLY A 238 1.17 19.44 1.39
CA GLY A 238 1.77 20.77 1.46
C GLY A 238 1.27 21.74 0.39
N GLY A 239 0.10 21.49 -0.21
CA GLY A 239 -0.47 22.29 -1.30
C GLY A 239 0.15 22.04 -2.67
N ASP A 240 1.03 21.05 -2.81
CA ASP A 240 1.61 20.66 -4.10
C ASP A 240 0.67 19.74 -4.86
N PHE A 241 0.11 20.24 -5.96
CA PHE A 241 -0.81 19.49 -6.83
C PHE A 241 -0.25 18.14 -7.31
N ASN A 242 1.07 18.03 -7.46
CA ASN A 242 1.72 16.82 -7.93
C ASN A 242 2.06 15.82 -6.81
N LYS A 243 1.71 16.15 -5.57
CA LYS A 243 1.93 15.29 -4.41
C LYS A 243 0.60 14.95 -3.75
N PRO A 244 -0.11 13.93 -4.24
CA PRO A 244 -1.35 13.48 -3.60
C PRO A 244 -1.03 12.85 -2.23
N ARG A 245 -1.87 13.15 -1.25
CA ARG A 245 -1.84 12.57 0.08
C ARG A 245 -3.21 12.02 0.45
N LEU A 246 -3.27 10.73 0.76
CA LEU A 246 -4.43 10.14 1.41
C LEU A 246 -4.43 10.57 2.88
N LYS A 247 -5.60 10.91 3.42
CA LYS A 247 -5.77 11.19 4.85
C LYS A 247 -5.38 9.97 5.67
N ASP A 248 -4.62 10.21 6.72
CA ASP A 248 -4.17 9.21 7.68
C ASP A 248 -4.19 9.79 9.10
N ALA A 249 -3.66 9.03 10.09
CA ALA A 249 -3.58 9.47 11.48
C ALA A 249 -2.71 10.73 11.68
N ASP A 250 -1.78 11.02 10.75
CA ASP A 250 -0.86 12.16 10.81
C ASP A 250 -1.44 13.41 10.14
N GLY A 251 -2.61 13.30 9.54
CA GLY A 251 -3.33 14.42 8.96
C GLY A 251 -3.89 14.19 7.56
N GLU A 252 -4.35 15.26 6.94
CA GLU A 252 -4.94 15.27 5.62
C GLU A 252 -4.20 16.23 4.68
N GLY A 253 -4.31 16.00 3.36
CA GLY A 253 -3.86 16.96 2.35
C GLY A 253 -4.80 18.17 2.29
N SER A 254 -4.27 19.32 1.87
CA SER A 254 -5.05 20.49 1.50
C SER A 254 -5.83 20.22 0.19
N ASP A 255 -6.67 21.17 -0.22
CA ASP A 255 -7.34 21.07 -1.51
C ASP A 255 -6.33 21.04 -2.66
N PHE A 256 -6.65 20.31 -3.71
CA PHE A 256 -5.92 20.38 -4.97
C PHE A 256 -6.30 21.66 -5.71
N TYR A 257 -5.30 22.39 -6.19
CA TYR A 257 -5.45 23.51 -7.11
C TYR A 257 -4.61 23.25 -8.35
N VAL A 258 -5.22 23.31 -9.52
CA VAL A 258 -4.47 23.15 -10.77
C VAL A 258 -3.56 24.37 -11.01
N PRO A 259 -2.37 24.19 -11.61
CA PRO A 259 -1.40 25.27 -11.78
C PRO A 259 -1.87 26.37 -12.75
N ALA A 260 -2.76 26.06 -13.68
CA ALA A 260 -3.39 26.99 -14.60
C ALA A 260 -4.81 26.50 -14.92
N SER A 261 -5.74 27.42 -15.18
CA SER A 261 -7.09 27.05 -15.59
C SER A 261 -7.07 26.33 -16.94
N GLY A 262 -7.76 25.18 -17.03
CA GLY A 262 -7.74 24.36 -18.24
C GLY A 262 -8.49 23.04 -18.09
N TYR A 263 -8.43 22.24 -19.15
CA TYR A 263 -8.95 20.87 -19.10
C TYR A 263 -7.87 19.91 -18.59
N TYR A 264 -8.24 19.12 -17.60
CA TYR A 264 -7.36 18.12 -16.98
C TYR A 264 -8.05 16.76 -16.98
N LYS A 265 -7.24 15.71 -17.14
CA LYS A 265 -7.61 14.36 -16.81
C LYS A 265 -7.05 14.07 -15.40
N ILE A 266 -7.94 13.82 -14.47
CA ILE A 266 -7.60 13.36 -13.12
C ILE A 266 -7.66 11.85 -13.15
N SER A 267 -6.61 11.15 -12.72
CA SER A 267 -6.57 9.70 -12.57
C SER A 267 -6.26 9.34 -11.13
N LEU A 268 -6.96 8.35 -10.61
CA LEU A 268 -6.75 7.72 -9.32
C LEU A 268 -6.46 6.23 -9.56
N ASN A 269 -5.31 5.75 -9.06
CA ASN A 269 -4.86 4.36 -9.23
C ASN A 269 -4.33 3.83 -7.89
#